data_349630c6821aa562508474112fe8fd92
#
_entry.id   349630c6821aa562508474112fe8fd92
#
_cell.length_a   1.000
_cell.length_b   1.000
_cell.length_c   1.000
_cell.angle_alpha   90.00
_cell.angle_beta   90.00
_cell.angle_gamma   90.00
#
_symmetry.space_group_name_H-M   'P 1'
#
loop_
_entity.id
_entity.type
_entity.pdbx_description
1 polymer ?
#
loop_
_entity_poly.entity_id
_entity_poly.type
_entity_poly.pdbx_seq_one_letter_code
_entity_poly.pdbx_strand_id
1 'polypeptide(L)'
;MPAHRKTVIAGSLTCLLGSIGLLSLVKQEFFPESVRPEVITELHLPEGAGIKESDRAMNTLMKAIDGDPDVDHYSAYIGKSSPRFILVLNPVQPRDNYAQLVTVAKDVKARERVAKKIDKIIKMELPEVTAYSKSIPLGPPKDYPVMFRVSAPTADLCRTYAAKVRDEMEKNPNVTMTIFDWM
;
A
#
# COMPACT_ATOMS: atom_id res chain seq x y z
N MET A 1 3.68 -57.60 19.49
CA MET A 1 4.55 -56.41 19.44
C MET A 1 4.69 -56.00 18.00
N PRO A 2 4.51 -54.74 17.64
CA PRO A 2 4.56 -54.33 16.21
C PRO A 2 5.96 -54.50 15.68
N ALA A 3 6.14 -55.39 14.69
CA ALA A 3 7.43 -55.67 14.03
C ALA A 3 8.05 -54.47 13.34
N HIS A 4 7.30 -53.41 13.09
CA HIS A 4 7.69 -52.21 12.34
C HIS A 4 7.84 -50.94 13.18
N ARG A 5 8.05 -51.06 14.49
CA ARG A 5 8.14 -49.89 15.40
C ARG A 5 9.16 -48.84 14.95
N LYS A 6 10.35 -49.28 14.52
CA LYS A 6 11.41 -48.37 14.04
C LYS A 6 11.06 -47.68 12.73
N THR A 7 10.39 -48.38 11.82
CA THR A 7 9.94 -47.83 10.53
C THR A 7 8.87 -46.79 10.75
N VAL A 8 7.93 -47.00 11.63
CA VAL A 8 6.87 -46.04 11.97
C VAL A 8 7.47 -44.76 12.59
N ILE A 9 8.39 -44.91 13.55
CA ILE A 9 9.05 -43.79 14.20
C ILE A 9 9.86 -42.99 13.18
N ALA A 10 10.64 -43.66 12.32
CA ALA A 10 11.43 -43.00 11.28
C ALA A 10 10.53 -42.27 10.29
N GLY A 11 9.42 -42.88 9.84
CA GLY A 11 8.45 -42.23 8.96
C GLY A 11 7.81 -41.00 9.56
N SER A 12 7.37 -41.11 10.83
CA SER A 12 6.77 -39.97 11.54
C SER A 12 7.75 -38.83 11.72
N LEU A 13 9.02 -39.13 12.02
CA LEU A 13 10.05 -38.13 12.19
C LEU A 13 10.39 -37.42 10.83
N THR A 14 10.44 -38.17 9.74
CA THR A 14 10.63 -37.66 8.39
C THR A 14 9.47 -36.74 7.98
N CYS A 15 8.23 -37.16 8.23
CA CYS A 15 7.06 -36.30 7.97
C CYS A 15 7.10 -35.03 8.81
N LEU A 16 7.46 -35.11 10.08
CA LEU A 16 7.57 -33.93 10.95
C LEU A 16 8.63 -32.94 10.43
N LEU A 17 9.83 -33.41 10.13
CA LEU A 17 10.91 -32.58 9.62
C LEU A 17 10.56 -31.99 8.24
N GLY A 18 9.92 -32.77 7.38
CA GLY A 18 9.41 -32.30 6.09
C GLY A 18 8.36 -31.21 6.25
N SER A 19 7.44 -31.36 7.20
CA SER A 19 6.41 -30.35 7.49
C SER A 19 7.01 -29.04 8.01
N ILE A 20 8.00 -29.12 8.90
CA ILE A 20 8.72 -27.93 9.40
C ILE A 20 9.47 -27.23 8.25
N GLY A 21 10.09 -27.99 7.35
CA GLY A 21 10.73 -27.43 6.16
C GLY A 21 9.74 -26.74 5.21
N LEU A 22 8.57 -27.34 4.99
CA LEU A 22 7.51 -26.76 4.17
C LEU A 22 6.90 -25.50 4.80
N LEU A 23 6.87 -25.41 6.13
CA LEU A 23 6.36 -24.23 6.83
C LEU A 23 7.16 -22.96 6.48
N SER A 24 8.46 -23.09 6.19
CA SER A 24 9.29 -21.95 5.79
C SER A 24 8.92 -21.36 4.41
N LEU A 25 8.23 -22.12 3.57
CA LEU A 25 7.72 -21.69 2.26
C LEU A 25 6.38 -20.96 2.36
N VAL A 26 5.69 -21.08 3.51
CA VAL A 26 4.41 -20.42 3.73
C VAL A 26 4.67 -18.95 4.09
N LYS A 27 4.11 -18.05 3.29
CA LYS A 27 4.16 -16.61 3.55
C LYS A 27 3.43 -16.31 4.86
N GLN A 28 4.16 -15.84 5.86
CA GLN A 28 3.60 -15.49 7.16
C GLN A 28 3.09 -14.07 7.14
N GLU A 29 1.80 -13.91 6.92
CA GLU A 29 1.12 -12.62 6.96
C GLU A 29 0.04 -12.66 8.04
N PHE A 30 0.02 -11.66 8.91
CA PHE A 30 -1.00 -11.54 9.94
C PHE A 30 -2.38 -11.21 9.32
N PHE A 31 -2.38 -10.35 8.29
CA PHE A 31 -3.53 -10.07 7.44
C PHE A 31 -3.08 -10.23 5.99
N PRO A 32 -3.51 -11.31 5.30
CA PRO A 32 -3.21 -11.47 3.89
C PRO A 32 -3.88 -10.37 3.07
N GLU A 33 -3.29 -10.05 1.93
CA GLU A 33 -3.92 -9.14 0.97
C GLU A 33 -5.22 -9.73 0.44
N SER A 34 -6.18 -8.88 0.14
CA SER A 34 -7.42 -9.33 -0.47
C SER A 34 -7.17 -9.83 -1.89
N VAL A 35 -7.97 -10.80 -2.32
CA VAL A 35 -8.01 -11.27 -3.71
C VAL A 35 -8.79 -10.33 -4.64
N ARG A 36 -9.13 -9.15 -4.16
CA ARG A 36 -9.88 -8.14 -4.93
C ARG A 36 -8.98 -7.47 -5.96
N PRO A 37 -9.49 -7.19 -7.15
CA PRO A 37 -8.71 -6.61 -8.24
C PRO A 37 -8.54 -5.09 -8.16
N GLU A 38 -9.11 -4.42 -7.16
CA GLU A 38 -9.07 -2.97 -7.04
C GLU A 38 -7.71 -2.47 -6.51
N VAL A 39 -7.23 -1.40 -7.15
CA VAL A 39 -6.10 -0.57 -6.71
C VAL A 39 -6.64 0.80 -6.34
N ILE A 40 -6.32 1.27 -5.16
CA ILE A 40 -6.64 2.62 -4.71
C ILE A 40 -5.34 3.42 -4.74
N THR A 41 -5.31 4.47 -5.54
CA THR A 41 -4.20 5.41 -5.60
C THR A 41 -4.65 6.74 -5.01
N GLU A 42 -3.99 7.18 -3.97
CA GLU A 42 -4.24 8.47 -3.33
C GLU A 42 -3.15 9.45 -3.73
N LEU A 43 -3.58 10.64 -4.15
CA LEU A 43 -2.71 11.74 -4.55
C LEU A 43 -2.87 12.87 -3.54
N HIS A 44 -1.78 13.25 -2.93
CA HIS A 44 -1.68 14.40 -2.03
C HIS A 44 -0.75 15.43 -2.67
N LEU A 45 -1.31 16.54 -3.09
CA LEU A 45 -0.56 17.65 -3.64
C LEU A 45 -0.01 18.53 -2.51
N PRO A 46 1.02 19.36 -2.76
CA PRO A 46 1.53 20.31 -1.77
C PRO A 46 0.42 21.20 -1.20
N GLU A 47 0.63 21.66 0.02
CA GLU A 47 -0.28 22.61 0.66
C GLU A 47 -0.41 23.88 -0.18
N GLY A 48 -1.65 24.33 -0.40
CA GLY A 48 -1.94 25.47 -1.26
C GLY A 48 -2.24 25.13 -2.71
N ALA A 49 -2.05 23.87 -3.13
CA ALA A 49 -2.48 23.42 -4.45
C ALA A 49 -4.01 23.47 -4.55
N GLY A 50 -4.50 24.01 -5.65
CA GLY A 50 -5.92 24.13 -5.92
C GLY A 50 -6.50 22.90 -6.63
N ILE A 51 -7.82 22.80 -6.67
CA ILE A 51 -8.54 21.69 -7.29
C ILE A 51 -8.18 21.47 -8.78
N LYS A 52 -7.81 22.55 -9.50
CA LYS A 52 -7.37 22.46 -10.90
C LYS A 52 -6.04 21.72 -11.06
N GLU A 53 -5.16 21.83 -10.08
CA GLU A 53 -3.87 21.12 -10.06
C GLU A 53 -4.08 19.66 -9.75
N SER A 54 -4.98 19.37 -8.82
CA SER A 54 -5.41 17.98 -8.52
C SER A 54 -6.07 17.33 -9.74
N ASP A 55 -6.90 18.06 -10.48
CA ASP A 55 -7.50 17.60 -11.74
C ASP A 55 -6.44 17.33 -12.81
N ARG A 56 -5.45 18.21 -12.96
CA ARG A 56 -4.34 18.02 -13.92
C ARG A 56 -3.52 16.77 -13.60
N ALA A 57 -3.12 16.60 -12.33
CA ALA A 57 -2.37 15.44 -11.91
C ALA A 57 -3.16 14.13 -12.13
N MET A 58 -4.46 14.15 -11.83
CA MET A 58 -5.34 13.02 -12.06
C MET A 58 -5.49 12.71 -13.56
N ASN A 59 -5.65 13.71 -14.41
CA ASN A 59 -5.74 13.55 -15.86
C ASN A 59 -4.47 12.93 -16.46
N THR A 60 -3.29 13.26 -15.91
CA THR A 60 -2.02 12.63 -16.32
C THR A 60 -2.06 11.12 -16.03
N LEU A 61 -2.49 10.71 -14.84
CA LEU A 61 -2.61 9.29 -14.50
C LEU A 61 -3.67 8.57 -15.34
N MET A 62 -4.85 9.18 -15.52
CA MET A 62 -5.93 8.58 -16.32
C MET A 62 -5.47 8.32 -17.75
N LYS A 63 -4.83 9.30 -18.40
CA LYS A 63 -4.30 9.11 -19.77
C LYS A 63 -3.27 7.99 -19.87
N ALA A 64 -2.48 7.78 -18.85
CA ALA A 64 -1.44 6.77 -18.85
C ALA A 64 -1.95 5.34 -18.65
N ILE A 65 -3.14 5.19 -18.03
CA ILE A 65 -3.78 3.88 -17.81
C ILE A 65 -4.94 3.62 -18.77
N ASP A 66 -5.37 4.64 -19.49
CA ASP A 66 -6.46 4.50 -20.46
C ASP A 66 -6.08 3.54 -21.58
N GLY A 67 -6.97 2.59 -21.87
CA GLY A 67 -6.71 1.53 -22.84
C GLY A 67 -5.68 0.47 -22.41
N ASP A 68 -5.22 0.46 -21.16
CA ASP A 68 -4.32 -0.58 -20.67
C ASP A 68 -5.02 -1.94 -20.62
N PRO A 69 -4.42 -3.00 -21.22
CA PRO A 69 -5.04 -4.32 -21.28
C PRO A 69 -5.28 -4.98 -19.93
N ASP A 70 -4.55 -4.55 -18.88
CA ASP A 70 -4.68 -5.05 -17.51
C ASP A 70 -5.78 -4.32 -16.72
N VAL A 71 -6.28 -3.19 -17.21
CA VAL A 71 -7.33 -2.38 -16.58
C VAL A 71 -8.68 -2.76 -17.17
N ASP A 72 -9.68 -3.00 -16.31
CA ASP A 72 -11.07 -3.20 -16.72
C ASP A 72 -11.78 -1.85 -16.78
N HIS A 73 -11.79 -1.11 -15.68
CA HIS A 73 -12.31 0.25 -15.60
C HIS A 73 -11.66 1.02 -14.45
N TYR A 74 -11.87 2.31 -14.41
CA TYR A 74 -11.42 3.17 -13.31
C TYR A 74 -12.41 4.29 -13.01
N SER A 75 -12.31 4.83 -11.81
CA SER A 75 -13.08 5.99 -11.35
C SER A 75 -12.17 6.98 -10.65
N ALA A 76 -12.22 8.24 -11.07
CA ALA A 76 -11.42 9.32 -10.49
C ALA A 76 -12.30 10.22 -9.62
N TYR A 77 -11.79 10.57 -8.46
CA TYR A 77 -12.42 11.49 -7.51
C TYR A 77 -11.46 12.64 -7.23
N ILE A 78 -11.86 13.86 -7.54
CA ILE A 78 -11.04 15.06 -7.41
C ILE A 78 -11.60 15.91 -6.26
N GLY A 79 -10.73 16.37 -5.37
CA GLY A 79 -11.11 17.12 -4.18
C GLY A 79 -11.81 16.29 -3.11
N LYS A 80 -11.92 14.99 -3.28
CA LYS A 80 -12.58 14.06 -2.32
C LYS A 80 -12.14 12.63 -2.56
N SER A 81 -12.39 11.75 -1.59
CA SER A 81 -12.27 10.31 -1.77
C SER A 81 -13.53 9.69 -2.38
N SER A 82 -13.40 8.44 -2.83
CA SER A 82 -14.54 7.61 -3.24
C SER A 82 -15.52 7.45 -2.08
N PRO A 83 -16.82 7.27 -2.37
CA PRO A 83 -17.77 6.82 -1.37
C PRO A 83 -17.29 5.52 -0.72
N ARG A 84 -17.67 5.32 0.53
CA ARG A 84 -17.30 4.10 1.26
C ARG A 84 -18.04 2.89 0.70
N PHE A 85 -17.42 2.15 -0.20
CA PHE A 85 -17.97 0.94 -0.79
C PHE A 85 -17.50 -0.34 -0.08
N ILE A 86 -16.54 -0.23 0.84
CA ILE A 86 -16.07 -1.30 1.72
C ILE A 86 -15.85 -0.74 3.11
N LEU A 87 -16.10 -1.56 4.13
CA LEU A 87 -16.02 -1.16 5.54
C LEU A 87 -14.64 -0.67 5.96
N VAL A 88 -13.58 -1.23 5.37
CA VAL A 88 -12.19 -0.88 5.68
C VAL A 88 -11.70 0.43 5.05
N LEU A 89 -12.49 1.07 4.19
CA LEU A 89 -12.13 2.36 3.61
C LEU A 89 -12.58 3.50 4.52
N ASN A 90 -11.65 4.37 4.88
CA ASN A 90 -11.95 5.61 5.58
C ASN A 90 -12.02 6.75 4.56
N PRO A 91 -13.19 7.34 4.31
CA PRO A 91 -13.30 8.50 3.43
C PRO A 91 -12.49 9.66 3.97
N VAL A 92 -11.70 10.29 3.09
CA VAL A 92 -10.97 11.51 3.40
C VAL A 92 -11.93 12.70 3.28
N GLN A 93 -11.84 13.65 4.20
CA GLN A 93 -12.59 14.89 4.13
C GLN A 93 -12.25 15.66 2.83
N PRO A 94 -13.21 16.33 2.20
CA PRO A 94 -12.95 17.10 0.99
C PRO A 94 -11.82 18.10 1.17
N ARG A 95 -10.85 18.09 0.23
CA ARG A 95 -9.68 18.98 0.19
C ARG A 95 -9.30 19.24 -1.26
N ASP A 96 -9.00 20.47 -1.60
CA ASP A 96 -8.64 20.86 -2.97
C ASP A 96 -7.33 20.23 -3.46
N ASN A 97 -6.40 19.97 -2.54
CA ASN A 97 -5.10 19.34 -2.81
C ASN A 97 -5.10 17.80 -2.73
N TYR A 98 -6.27 17.18 -2.85
CA TYR A 98 -6.42 15.74 -2.78
C TYR A 98 -7.18 15.18 -3.99
N ALA A 99 -6.73 14.03 -4.47
CA ALA A 99 -7.48 13.25 -5.44
C ALA A 99 -7.29 11.74 -5.20
N GLN A 100 -8.25 10.94 -5.62
CA GLN A 100 -8.20 9.49 -5.48
C GLN A 100 -8.60 8.82 -6.80
N LEU A 101 -7.80 7.87 -7.23
CA LEU A 101 -8.07 6.99 -8.37
C LEU A 101 -8.38 5.60 -7.85
N VAL A 102 -9.53 5.08 -8.20
CA VAL A 102 -9.91 3.68 -7.96
C VAL A 102 -9.85 2.96 -9.30
N THR A 103 -8.86 2.09 -9.47
CA THR A 103 -8.67 1.31 -10.69
C THR A 103 -9.05 -0.13 -10.43
N VAL A 104 -9.88 -0.70 -11.25
CA VAL A 104 -10.25 -2.12 -11.22
C VAL A 104 -9.46 -2.84 -12.30
N ALA A 105 -8.58 -3.75 -11.88
CA ALA A 105 -7.81 -4.59 -12.78
C ALA A 105 -8.62 -5.84 -13.17
N LYS A 106 -8.23 -6.53 -14.26
CA LYS A 106 -8.92 -7.74 -14.72
C LYS A 106 -8.75 -8.92 -13.78
N ASP A 107 -7.61 -9.02 -13.10
CA ASP A 107 -7.31 -10.05 -12.12
C ASP A 107 -6.29 -9.57 -11.08
N VAL A 108 -5.99 -10.42 -10.08
CA VAL A 108 -5.05 -10.09 -9.00
C VAL A 108 -3.63 -9.86 -9.49
N LYS A 109 -3.18 -10.57 -10.53
CA LYS A 109 -1.83 -10.40 -11.11
C LYS A 109 -1.76 -9.11 -11.93
N ALA A 110 -2.83 -8.79 -12.67
CA ALA A 110 -2.99 -7.52 -13.36
C ALA A 110 -2.98 -6.36 -12.37
N ARG A 111 -3.63 -6.49 -11.21
CA ARG A 111 -3.60 -5.50 -10.12
C ARG A 111 -2.18 -5.10 -9.73
N GLU A 112 -1.29 -6.07 -9.52
CA GLU A 112 0.09 -5.79 -9.15
C GLU A 112 0.86 -5.06 -10.26
N ARG A 113 0.62 -5.43 -11.52
CA ARG A 113 1.25 -4.76 -12.67
C ARG A 113 0.75 -3.32 -12.82
N VAL A 114 -0.56 -3.12 -12.69
CA VAL A 114 -1.20 -1.79 -12.74
C VAL A 114 -0.68 -0.90 -11.61
N ALA A 115 -0.64 -1.40 -10.38
CA ALA A 115 -0.11 -0.63 -9.24
C ALA A 115 1.34 -0.17 -9.49
N LYS A 116 2.22 -1.09 -9.92
CA LYS A 116 3.63 -0.74 -10.26
C LYS A 116 3.73 0.25 -11.42
N LYS A 117 2.85 0.14 -12.42
CA LYS A 117 2.80 1.07 -13.54
C LYS A 117 2.41 2.48 -13.07
N ILE A 118 1.35 2.58 -12.26
CA ILE A 118 0.89 3.85 -11.68
C ILE A 118 1.99 4.48 -10.84
N ASP A 119 2.62 3.72 -9.93
CA ASP A 119 3.70 4.22 -9.06
C ASP A 119 4.91 4.72 -9.88
N LYS A 120 5.22 4.04 -11.00
CA LYS A 120 6.27 4.49 -11.92
C LYS A 120 5.93 5.82 -12.59
N ILE A 121 4.69 5.97 -13.06
CA ILE A 121 4.20 7.19 -13.70
C ILE A 121 4.25 8.36 -12.70
N ILE A 122 3.77 8.15 -11.48
CA ILE A 122 3.82 9.14 -10.42
C ILE A 122 5.26 9.65 -10.21
N LYS A 123 6.21 8.73 -10.07
CA LYS A 123 7.63 9.10 -9.87
C LYS A 123 8.23 9.86 -11.04
N MET A 124 7.80 9.58 -12.27
CA MET A 124 8.38 10.17 -13.49
C MET A 124 7.71 11.49 -13.89
N GLU A 125 6.39 11.58 -13.76
CA GLU A 125 5.60 12.68 -14.31
C GLU A 125 5.03 13.62 -13.24
N LEU A 126 4.97 13.17 -11.97
CA LEU A 126 4.36 13.91 -10.86
C LEU A 126 5.27 13.89 -9.61
N PRO A 127 6.54 14.30 -9.72
CA PRO A 127 7.51 14.20 -8.62
C PRO A 127 7.14 15.09 -7.41
N GLU A 128 6.33 16.12 -7.61
CA GLU A 128 5.83 17.01 -6.56
C GLU A 128 4.62 16.42 -5.80
N VAL A 129 3.99 15.37 -6.35
CA VAL A 129 2.81 14.76 -5.75
C VAL A 129 3.23 13.62 -4.85
N THR A 130 2.82 13.67 -3.61
CA THR A 130 2.93 12.54 -2.70
C THR A 130 1.81 11.57 -3.00
N ALA A 131 2.13 10.44 -3.64
CA ALA A 131 1.13 9.46 -4.01
C ALA A 131 1.65 8.04 -3.88
N TYR A 132 0.74 7.13 -3.59
CA TYR A 132 1.02 5.70 -3.50
C TYR A 132 -0.22 4.88 -3.85
N SER A 133 0.03 3.72 -4.43
CA SER A 133 -1.01 2.76 -4.78
C SER A 133 -1.11 1.68 -3.70
N LYS A 134 -2.30 1.40 -3.24
CA LYS A 134 -2.59 0.36 -2.25
C LYS A 134 -3.68 -0.59 -2.72
N SER A 135 -3.53 -1.87 -2.39
CA SER A 135 -4.61 -2.85 -2.48
C SER A 135 -5.54 -2.71 -1.27
N ILE A 136 -6.76 -3.22 -1.40
CA ILE A 136 -7.72 -3.23 -0.30
C ILE A 136 -7.29 -4.29 0.71
N PRO A 137 -7.00 -3.95 1.99
CA PRO A 137 -6.61 -4.92 3.00
C PRO A 137 -7.81 -5.74 3.48
N LEU A 138 -7.57 -6.97 3.94
CA LEU A 138 -8.59 -7.78 4.64
C LEU A 138 -8.70 -7.45 6.13
N GLY A 139 -7.71 -6.77 6.69
CA GLY A 139 -7.65 -6.38 8.09
C GLY A 139 -8.05 -4.92 8.35
N PRO A 140 -7.85 -4.44 9.58
CA PRO A 140 -8.07 -3.04 9.92
C PRO A 140 -7.29 -2.14 8.96
N PRO A 141 -7.88 -1.01 8.53
CA PRO A 141 -7.20 -0.08 7.64
C PRO A 141 -5.92 0.41 8.30
N LYS A 142 -4.83 0.32 7.56
CA LYS A 142 -3.55 0.93 7.91
C LYS A 142 -3.21 1.90 6.80
N ASP A 143 -2.96 3.13 7.17
CA ASP A 143 -2.61 4.15 6.20
C ASP A 143 -1.22 3.87 5.60
N TYR A 144 -0.30 3.36 6.43
CA TYR A 144 1.06 3.01 6.03
C TYR A 144 1.48 1.65 6.58
N PRO A 145 2.34 0.89 5.85
CA PRO A 145 2.80 -0.43 6.28
C PRO A 145 3.69 -0.37 7.53
N VAL A 146 4.45 0.71 7.69
CA VAL A 146 5.32 0.95 8.85
C VAL A 146 5.01 2.31 9.44
N MET A 147 4.70 2.37 10.71
CA MET A 147 4.40 3.60 11.44
C MET A 147 5.20 3.65 12.74
N PHE A 148 5.90 4.75 12.97
CA PHE A 148 6.58 5.04 14.22
C PHE A 148 5.87 6.17 14.95
N ARG A 149 5.57 5.95 16.24
CA ARG A 149 5.05 7.02 17.11
C ARG A 149 6.21 7.65 17.86
N VAL A 150 6.44 8.92 17.61
CA VAL A 150 7.42 9.72 18.33
C VAL A 150 6.68 10.60 19.34
N SER A 151 7.11 10.56 20.61
CA SER A 151 6.52 11.36 21.68
C SER A 151 7.62 12.13 22.40
N ALA A 152 7.36 13.39 22.73
CA ALA A 152 8.25 14.25 23.48
C ALA A 152 7.45 15.23 24.36
N PRO A 153 8.05 15.83 25.41
CA PRO A 153 7.37 16.77 26.28
C PRO A 153 6.88 18.03 25.59
N THR A 154 7.53 18.48 24.53
CA THR A 154 7.15 19.66 23.74
C THR A 154 7.02 19.34 22.26
N ALA A 155 6.18 20.09 21.54
CA ALA A 155 5.96 19.93 20.10
C ALA A 155 7.27 20.08 19.29
N ASP A 156 8.12 21.04 19.64
CA ASP A 156 9.37 21.31 18.93
C ASP A 156 10.38 20.17 19.08
N LEU A 157 10.48 19.60 20.30
CA LEU A 157 11.29 18.40 20.52
C LEU A 157 10.72 17.20 19.77
N CYS A 158 9.39 17.06 19.72
CA CYS A 158 8.75 15.99 18.98
C CYS A 158 9.09 16.08 17.48
N ARG A 159 8.99 17.26 16.88
CA ARG A 159 9.38 17.50 15.47
C ARG A 159 10.86 17.20 15.24
N THR A 160 11.72 17.64 16.14
CA THR A 160 13.17 17.39 16.02
C THR A 160 13.49 15.90 16.06
N TYR A 161 12.87 15.13 16.96
CA TYR A 161 13.08 13.68 17.02
C TYR A 161 12.43 12.96 15.87
N ALA A 162 11.25 13.38 15.43
CA ALA A 162 10.59 12.82 14.25
C ALA A 162 11.43 13.01 12.97
N ALA A 163 12.05 14.20 12.80
CA ALA A 163 12.97 14.45 11.70
C ALA A 163 14.18 13.50 11.73
N LYS A 164 14.79 13.27 12.91
CA LYS A 164 15.89 12.29 13.03
C LYS A 164 15.48 10.87 12.69
N VAL A 165 14.28 10.46 13.11
CA VAL A 165 13.73 9.12 12.75
C VAL A 165 13.53 9.02 11.26
N ARG A 166 12.95 10.05 10.62
CA ARG A 166 12.80 10.11 9.15
C ARG A 166 14.15 9.96 8.46
N ASP A 167 15.12 10.80 8.84
CA ASP A 167 16.45 10.81 8.22
C ASP A 167 17.15 9.45 8.34
N GLU A 168 16.91 8.72 9.43
CA GLU A 168 17.42 7.37 9.61
C GLU A 168 16.67 6.34 8.74
N MET A 169 15.35 6.47 8.61
CA MET A 169 14.55 5.61 7.74
C MET A 169 14.93 5.78 6.27
N GLU A 170 15.18 7.00 5.81
CA GLU A 170 15.54 7.31 4.42
C GLU A 170 16.90 6.75 3.98
N LYS A 171 17.76 6.37 4.92
CA LYS A 171 19.01 5.65 4.61
C LYS A 171 18.78 4.22 4.14
N ASN A 172 17.60 3.66 4.42
CA ASN A 172 17.29 2.29 3.99
C ASN A 172 16.75 2.31 2.54
N PRO A 173 17.42 1.60 1.61
CA PRO A 173 17.02 1.59 0.19
C PRO A 173 15.63 0.98 -0.07
N ASN A 174 15.06 0.27 0.90
CA ASN A 174 13.71 -0.30 0.80
C ASN A 174 12.62 0.68 1.24
N VAL A 175 12.98 1.83 1.78
CA VAL A 175 12.04 2.90 2.13
C VAL A 175 11.89 3.82 0.93
N THR A 176 10.71 3.85 0.36
CA THR A 176 10.44 4.65 -0.85
C THR A 176 9.89 6.03 -0.56
N MET A 177 9.27 6.20 0.61
CA MET A 177 8.63 7.46 1.01
C MET A 177 8.47 7.51 2.52
N THR A 178 8.70 8.67 3.10
CA THR A 178 8.45 8.98 4.52
C THR A 178 7.50 10.16 4.63
N ILE A 179 6.50 10.05 5.50
CA ILE A 179 5.48 11.09 5.70
C ILE A 179 5.32 11.34 7.21
N PHE A 180 5.14 12.59 7.58
CA PHE A 180 4.69 12.96 8.91
C PHE A 180 3.17 13.01 8.94
N ASP A 181 2.56 12.33 9.91
CA ASP A 181 1.12 12.35 10.13
C ASP A 181 0.67 13.67 10.79
N TRP A 182 1.59 14.34 11.47
CA TRP A 182 1.34 15.61 12.14
C TRP A 182 2.52 16.58 11.96
N MET A 183 2.21 17.76 11.48
CA MET A 183 3.14 18.90 11.34
C MET A 183 2.66 20.12 12.10
#